data_42948f4a44ee8ac3c7408bd14dae1ae9
#
_entry.id   42948f4a44ee8ac3c7408bd14dae1ae9
#
_cell.length_a   1.000
_cell.length_b   1.000
_cell.length_c   1.000
_cell.angle_alpha   90.00
_cell.angle_beta   90.00
_cell.angle_gamma   90.00
#
_symmetry.space_group_name_H-M   'P 1'
#
loop_
_entity.id
_entity.type
_entity.pdbx_description
1 polymer ?
#
loop_
_entity_poly.entity_id
_entity_poly.type
_entity_poly.pdbx_seq_one_letter_code
_entity_poly.pdbx_strand_id
1 'polypeptide(L)'
;VAMSSAKGDMTTMQSKGDTEGYSFHAYLSRQYNNGIFIDTAAQFGHYSNTADVRLMNGGGTIKADFNTNGFGAMVKGGYTWKDGNGLFIQPYAKLSALTLEGVDYQLNGVDVHSDSYNSVLGEAGTRVGYDFAVGNATVKPYLNLAALNEFSDGNKVRLGDESVNASIDGAA
;
A
#
# COMPACT_ATOMS: atom_id res chain seq x y z
N VAL A 1 13.46 -1.29 11.94
CA VAL A 1 13.84 -1.54 10.55
C VAL A 1 13.50 -2.98 10.22
N ALA A 2 12.90 -3.24 9.09
CA ALA A 2 12.59 -4.58 8.62
C ALA A 2 12.92 -4.69 7.13
N MET A 3 13.28 -5.90 6.72
CA MET A 3 13.42 -6.26 5.30
C MET A 3 12.47 -7.41 5.03
N SER A 4 11.82 -7.42 3.88
CA SER A 4 10.98 -8.52 3.44
C SER A 4 11.26 -8.85 1.99
N SER A 5 11.06 -10.11 1.63
CA SER A 5 11.01 -10.57 0.25
C SER A 5 9.65 -11.21 0.01
N ALA A 6 9.11 -11.03 -1.18
CA ALA A 6 7.86 -11.63 -1.59
C ALA A 6 8.04 -12.30 -2.95
N LYS A 7 7.36 -13.45 -3.10
CA LYS A 7 7.19 -14.12 -4.37
C LYS A 7 5.71 -14.42 -4.54
N GLY A 8 5.16 -14.04 -5.68
CA GLY A 8 3.76 -14.30 -6.03
C GLY A 8 3.65 -14.88 -7.43
N ASP A 9 2.88 -15.95 -7.55
CA ASP A 9 2.58 -16.58 -8.83
C ASP A 9 1.08 -16.48 -9.08
N MET A 10 0.69 -15.98 -10.24
CA MET A 10 -0.70 -15.96 -10.69
C MET A 10 -0.82 -16.75 -11.98
N THR A 11 -1.66 -17.78 -11.97
CA THR A 11 -1.90 -18.59 -13.15
C THR A 11 -3.38 -18.64 -13.45
N THR A 12 -3.76 -18.30 -14.67
CA THR A 12 -5.09 -18.50 -15.24
C THR A 12 -5.00 -19.41 -16.45
N MET A 13 -6.15 -19.81 -17.03
CA MET A 13 -6.14 -20.65 -18.24
C MET A 13 -5.41 -20.02 -19.43
N GLN A 14 -5.19 -18.71 -19.43
CA GLN A 14 -4.67 -17.94 -20.57
C GLN A 14 -3.48 -17.06 -20.23
N SER A 15 -3.14 -16.90 -18.96
CA SER A 15 -2.02 -16.06 -18.54
C SER A 15 -1.31 -16.63 -17.32
N LYS A 16 -0.02 -16.40 -17.29
CA LYS A 16 0.84 -16.68 -16.14
C LYS A 16 1.59 -15.40 -15.79
N GLY A 17 1.63 -15.06 -14.51
CA GLY A 17 2.39 -13.94 -14.01
C GLY A 17 3.21 -14.37 -12.81
N ASP A 18 4.48 -13.98 -12.80
CA ASP A 18 5.40 -14.20 -11.70
C ASP A 18 5.89 -12.82 -11.21
N THR A 19 5.87 -12.60 -9.91
CA THR A 19 6.41 -11.39 -9.28
C THR A 19 7.39 -11.80 -8.19
N GLU A 20 8.60 -11.28 -8.26
CA GLU A 20 9.60 -11.42 -7.20
C GLU A 20 10.05 -10.02 -6.77
N GLY A 21 10.23 -9.81 -5.48
CA GLY A 21 10.65 -8.51 -5.00
C GLY A 21 11.25 -8.54 -3.61
N TYR A 22 11.94 -7.45 -3.29
CA TYR A 22 12.42 -7.16 -1.96
C TYR A 22 12.00 -5.76 -1.54
N SER A 23 11.77 -5.58 -0.26
CA SER A 23 11.44 -4.29 0.30
C SER A 23 12.17 -4.02 1.61
N PHE A 24 12.44 -2.75 1.82
CA PHE A 24 13.04 -2.22 3.04
C PHE A 24 12.03 -1.30 3.72
N HIS A 25 11.85 -1.48 5.02
CA HIS A 25 10.91 -0.70 5.81
C HIS A 25 11.63 -0.10 7.02
N ALA A 26 11.37 1.17 7.28
CA ALA A 26 11.81 1.86 8.48
C ALA A 26 10.58 2.48 9.16
N TYR A 27 10.51 2.37 10.46
CA TYR A 27 9.48 3.05 11.23
C TYR A 27 10.06 3.67 12.51
N LEU A 28 9.44 4.74 12.94
CA LEU A 28 9.71 5.41 14.20
C LEU A 28 8.38 5.72 14.88
N SER A 29 8.26 5.32 16.15
CA SER A 29 7.11 5.62 16.98
C SER A 29 7.57 6.32 18.24
N ARG A 30 6.91 7.40 18.59
CA ARG A 30 7.17 8.14 19.82
C ARG A 30 5.88 8.48 20.54
N GLN A 31 5.80 8.10 21.79
CA GLN A 31 4.73 8.49 22.70
C GLN A 31 5.27 9.41 23.77
N TYR A 32 4.56 10.51 24.00
CA TYR A 32 4.89 11.51 25.02
C TYR A 32 4.08 11.28 26.29
N ASN A 33 4.62 11.75 27.42
CA ASN A 33 3.97 11.58 28.75
C ASN A 33 2.62 12.29 28.85
N ASN A 34 2.37 13.30 28.04
CA ASN A 34 1.10 14.02 27.98
C ASN A 34 0.02 13.31 27.14
N GLY A 35 0.28 12.10 26.64
CA GLY A 35 -0.65 11.32 25.83
C GLY A 35 -0.52 11.53 24.32
N ILE A 36 0.21 12.52 23.84
CA ILE A 36 0.48 12.72 22.41
C ILE A 36 1.33 11.57 21.90
N PHE A 37 1.07 11.10 20.69
CA PHE A 37 1.93 10.15 19.97
C PHE A 37 2.13 10.56 18.51
N ILE A 38 3.27 10.16 17.97
CA ILE A 38 3.63 10.33 16.56
C ILE A 38 4.25 9.03 16.08
N ASP A 39 3.69 8.48 14.99
CA ASP A 39 4.21 7.32 14.29
C ASP A 39 4.59 7.75 12.87
N THR A 40 5.75 7.34 12.41
CA THR A 40 6.21 7.56 11.04
C THR A 40 6.74 6.27 10.46
N ALA A 41 6.51 6.05 9.18
CA ALA A 41 7.11 4.94 8.45
C ALA A 41 7.53 5.39 7.06
N ALA A 42 8.56 4.73 6.54
CA ALA A 42 8.98 4.82 5.16
C ALA A 42 9.27 3.42 4.63
N GLN A 43 8.98 3.20 3.37
CA GLN A 43 9.24 1.95 2.69
C GLN A 43 9.80 2.19 1.29
N PHE A 44 10.67 1.30 0.87
CA PHE A 44 11.16 1.20 -0.50
C PHE A 44 11.03 -0.26 -0.93
N GLY A 45 10.56 -0.49 -2.14
CA GLY A 45 10.44 -1.82 -2.73
C GLY A 45 10.94 -1.83 -4.16
N HIS A 46 11.55 -2.94 -4.55
CA HIS A 46 11.91 -3.25 -5.92
C HIS A 46 11.24 -4.56 -6.30
N TYR A 47 10.55 -4.58 -7.43
CA TYR A 47 9.73 -5.69 -7.89
C TYR A 47 10.09 -6.02 -9.33
N SER A 48 10.41 -7.28 -9.59
CA SER A 48 10.60 -7.83 -10.93
C SER A 48 9.35 -8.62 -11.30
N ASN A 49 8.75 -8.28 -12.41
CA ASN A 49 7.50 -8.86 -12.88
C ASN A 49 7.71 -9.50 -14.23
N THR A 50 7.20 -10.71 -14.40
CA THR A 50 7.15 -11.42 -15.68
C THR A 50 5.71 -11.78 -15.96
N ALA A 51 5.19 -11.46 -17.14
CA ALA A 51 3.84 -11.83 -17.56
C ALA A 51 3.87 -12.56 -18.91
N ASP A 52 3.27 -13.75 -18.92
CA ASP A 52 3.05 -14.55 -20.11
C ASP A 52 1.56 -14.57 -20.45
N VAL A 53 1.16 -13.99 -21.56
CA VAL A 53 -0.24 -13.95 -22.02
C VAL A 53 -0.39 -14.76 -23.30
N ARG A 54 -1.21 -15.82 -23.29
CA ARG A 54 -1.49 -16.63 -24.46
C ARG A 54 -2.64 -16.03 -25.26
N LEU A 55 -2.39 -15.80 -26.56
CA LEU A 55 -3.41 -15.28 -27.47
C LEU A 55 -4.43 -16.35 -27.83
N MET A 56 -5.73 -16.02 -27.79
CA MET A 56 -6.85 -16.95 -28.04
C MET A 56 -6.89 -17.52 -29.46
N ASN A 57 -6.30 -16.88 -30.44
CA ASN A 57 -6.40 -17.25 -31.86
C ASN A 57 -5.19 -18.07 -32.37
N GLY A 58 -4.47 -18.77 -31.49
CA GLY A 58 -3.27 -19.52 -31.89
C GLY A 58 -2.06 -18.64 -32.24
N GLY A 59 -2.13 -17.34 -31.95
CA GLY A 59 -1.12 -16.36 -32.26
C GLY A 59 0.13 -16.37 -31.36
N GLY A 60 0.31 -17.42 -30.52
CA GLY A 60 1.51 -17.51 -29.67
C GLY A 60 1.32 -16.99 -28.26
N THR A 61 2.44 -16.84 -27.55
CA THR A 61 2.50 -16.28 -26.19
C THR A 61 3.24 -14.94 -26.25
N ILE A 62 2.65 -13.92 -25.69
CA ILE A 62 3.28 -12.61 -25.48
C ILE A 62 3.96 -12.64 -24.12
N LYS A 63 5.22 -12.23 -24.06
CA LYS A 63 5.99 -12.09 -22.84
C LYS A 63 6.25 -10.62 -22.56
N ALA A 64 6.06 -10.21 -21.31
CA ALA A 64 6.44 -8.92 -20.81
C ALA A 64 7.28 -9.10 -19.54
N ASP A 65 8.47 -8.54 -19.53
CA ASP A 65 9.36 -8.49 -18.36
C ASP A 65 9.58 -7.03 -18.02
N PHE A 66 9.27 -6.64 -16.77
CA PHE A 66 9.46 -5.26 -16.33
C PHE A 66 9.78 -5.19 -14.84
N ASN A 67 10.55 -4.18 -14.47
CA ASN A 67 10.88 -3.88 -13.09
C ASN A 67 10.16 -2.61 -12.66
N THR A 68 9.72 -2.59 -11.41
CA THR A 68 9.05 -1.43 -10.81
C THR A 68 9.66 -1.15 -9.45
N ASN A 69 9.97 0.12 -9.18
CA ASN A 69 10.33 0.57 -7.85
C ASN A 69 9.13 1.25 -7.20
N GLY A 70 9.00 1.02 -5.89
CA GLY A 70 7.96 1.65 -5.09
C GLY A 70 8.57 2.39 -3.91
N PHE A 71 8.07 3.58 -3.64
CA PHE A 71 8.40 4.34 -2.44
C PHE A 71 7.13 4.73 -1.71
N GLY A 72 7.09 4.50 -0.40
CA GLY A 72 5.97 4.88 0.45
C GLY A 72 6.44 5.55 1.72
N ALA A 73 5.65 6.50 2.20
CA ALA A 73 5.85 7.15 3.48
C ALA A 73 4.52 7.39 4.18
N MET A 74 4.53 7.38 5.51
CA MET A 74 3.36 7.75 6.29
C MET A 74 3.75 8.50 7.56
N VAL A 75 2.86 9.38 7.98
CA VAL A 75 2.88 10.01 9.29
C VAL A 75 1.50 9.88 9.92
N LYS A 76 1.46 9.47 11.19
CA LYS A 76 0.26 9.39 12.00
C LYS A 76 0.51 10.12 13.30
N GLY A 77 -0.40 10.98 13.70
CA GLY A 77 -0.35 11.68 14.98
C GLY A 77 -1.69 11.61 15.69
N GLY A 78 -1.66 11.62 16.99
CA GLY A 78 -2.87 11.56 17.79
C GLY A 78 -2.64 11.76 19.29
N TYR A 79 -3.70 11.55 20.02
CA TYR A 79 -3.71 11.68 21.46
C TYR A 79 -4.33 10.46 22.11
N THR A 80 -3.73 9.93 23.17
CA THR A 80 -4.25 8.82 23.94
C THR A 80 -4.77 9.35 25.27
N TRP A 81 -6.08 9.32 25.44
CA TRP A 81 -6.74 9.56 26.71
C TRP A 81 -6.98 8.22 27.42
N LYS A 82 -6.80 8.20 28.75
CA LYS A 82 -7.06 7.04 29.63
C LYS A 82 -7.83 7.49 30.87
N ASP A 83 -8.82 6.69 31.24
CA ASP A 83 -9.65 6.96 32.45
C ASP A 83 -9.01 6.50 33.79
N GLY A 84 -7.87 5.78 33.70
CA GLY A 84 -7.22 5.17 34.88
C GLY A 84 -7.77 3.80 35.26
N ASN A 85 -8.93 3.38 34.75
CA ASN A 85 -9.58 2.09 35.08
C ASN A 85 -9.34 1.06 33.93
N GLY A 86 -8.66 1.46 32.88
CA GLY A 86 -8.34 0.60 31.73
C GLY A 86 -8.94 1.07 30.43
N LEU A 87 -9.99 1.88 30.41
CA LEU A 87 -10.54 2.46 29.19
C LEU A 87 -9.53 3.43 28.57
N PHE A 88 -9.30 3.31 27.27
CA PHE A 88 -8.56 4.30 26.48
C PHE A 88 -9.32 4.71 25.23
N ILE A 89 -9.17 5.99 24.87
CA ILE A 89 -9.68 6.57 23.62
C ILE A 89 -8.50 7.26 22.93
N GLN A 90 -8.32 6.97 21.64
CA GLN A 90 -7.18 7.42 20.89
C GLN A 90 -7.61 7.99 19.53
N PRO A 91 -8.05 9.27 19.47
CA PRO A 91 -8.25 9.96 18.22
C PRO A 91 -6.92 10.17 17.50
N TYR A 92 -6.94 10.06 16.17
CA TYR A 92 -5.74 10.22 15.34
C TYR A 92 -6.07 10.75 13.94
N ALA A 93 -5.06 11.33 13.31
CA ALA A 93 -5.01 11.57 11.89
C ALA A 93 -3.76 10.91 11.29
N LYS A 94 -3.87 10.41 10.05
CA LYS A 94 -2.78 9.77 9.31
C LYS A 94 -2.78 10.28 7.87
N LEU A 95 -1.61 10.56 7.35
CA LEU A 95 -1.36 10.83 5.94
C LEU A 95 -0.37 9.79 5.43
N SER A 96 -0.70 9.17 4.31
CA SER A 96 0.14 8.18 3.65
C SER A 96 0.34 8.59 2.20
N ALA A 97 1.54 8.44 1.69
CA ALA A 97 1.88 8.65 0.29
C ALA A 97 2.56 7.40 -0.26
N LEU A 98 2.18 7.00 -1.47
CA LEU A 98 2.78 5.89 -2.20
C LEU A 98 3.04 6.34 -3.64
N THR A 99 4.24 6.05 -4.13
CA THR A 99 4.61 6.22 -5.53
C THR A 99 5.15 4.89 -6.04
N LEU A 100 4.63 4.44 -7.17
CA LEU A 100 5.20 3.36 -7.97
C LEU A 100 5.72 3.95 -9.26
N GLU A 101 6.94 3.60 -9.65
CA GLU A 101 7.50 4.05 -10.92
C GLU A 101 6.70 3.48 -12.09
N GLY A 102 6.51 4.32 -13.10
CA GLY A 102 5.95 3.91 -14.37
C GLY A 102 6.86 2.90 -15.07
N VAL A 103 6.30 2.11 -15.95
CA VAL A 103 7.03 1.09 -16.70
C VAL A 103 6.79 1.21 -18.19
N ASP A 104 7.87 1.06 -18.93
CA ASP A 104 7.87 0.96 -20.39
C ASP A 104 8.21 -0.47 -20.79
N TYR A 105 7.35 -1.08 -21.57
CA TYR A 105 7.64 -2.41 -22.13
C TYR A 105 7.02 -2.56 -23.52
N GLN A 106 7.53 -3.51 -24.29
CA GLN A 106 7.01 -3.80 -25.62
C GLN A 106 6.17 -5.08 -25.61
N LEU A 107 4.97 -4.97 -26.14
CA LEU A 107 4.04 -6.04 -26.35
C LEU A 107 3.91 -6.28 -27.86
N ASN A 108 4.58 -7.31 -28.39
CA ASN A 108 4.49 -7.70 -29.78
C ASN A 108 4.79 -6.55 -30.79
N GLY A 109 5.76 -5.69 -30.45
CA GLY A 109 6.14 -4.53 -31.27
C GLY A 109 5.27 -3.29 -31.06
N VAL A 110 4.35 -3.33 -30.11
CA VAL A 110 3.58 -2.16 -29.63
C VAL A 110 4.20 -1.68 -28.32
N ASP A 111 4.58 -0.42 -28.28
CA ASP A 111 5.07 0.21 -27.06
C ASP A 111 3.91 0.42 -26.09
N VAL A 112 4.07 -0.09 -24.87
CA VAL A 112 3.15 0.12 -23.74
C VAL A 112 3.85 0.99 -22.72
N HIS A 113 3.28 2.14 -22.47
CA HIS A 113 3.73 3.08 -21.46
C HIS A 113 2.71 3.15 -20.35
N SER A 114 3.14 2.84 -19.12
CA SER A 114 2.34 3.05 -17.92
C SER A 114 2.94 4.18 -17.13
N ASP A 115 2.18 5.24 -16.92
CA ASP A 115 2.60 6.35 -16.06
C ASP A 115 2.83 5.88 -14.63
N SER A 116 3.63 6.61 -13.87
CA SER A 116 3.83 6.34 -12.44
C SER A 116 2.52 6.45 -11.68
N TYR A 117 2.32 5.51 -10.76
CA TYR A 117 1.19 5.51 -9.85
C TYR A 117 1.52 6.34 -8.62
N ASN A 118 0.67 7.32 -8.32
CA ASN A 118 0.79 8.13 -7.12
C ASN A 118 -0.52 8.06 -6.33
N SER A 119 -0.42 7.82 -5.03
CA SER A 119 -1.54 7.79 -4.10
C SER A 119 -1.19 8.62 -2.87
N VAL A 120 -2.12 9.47 -2.45
CA VAL A 120 -2.04 10.23 -1.20
C VAL A 120 -3.33 10.02 -0.44
N LEU A 121 -3.27 9.20 0.59
CA LEU A 121 -4.41 8.78 1.40
C LEU A 121 -4.39 9.47 2.76
N GLY A 122 -5.46 10.21 3.06
CA GLY A 122 -5.74 10.74 4.38
C GLY A 122 -6.69 9.84 5.15
N GLU A 123 -6.45 9.69 6.43
CA GLU A 123 -7.29 8.91 7.34
C GLU A 123 -7.45 9.69 8.64
N ALA A 124 -8.69 9.83 9.11
CA ALA A 124 -9.00 10.36 10.42
C ALA A 124 -9.87 9.36 11.18
N GLY A 125 -9.49 9.02 12.39
CA GLY A 125 -10.17 7.96 13.11
C GLY A 125 -10.02 8.03 14.63
N THR A 126 -10.67 7.08 15.27
CA THR A 126 -10.61 6.90 16.71
C THR A 126 -10.53 5.43 17.05
N ARG A 127 -9.58 5.09 17.91
CA ARG A 127 -9.46 3.78 18.51
C ARG A 127 -9.98 3.85 19.94
N VAL A 128 -10.90 2.95 20.29
CA VAL A 128 -11.45 2.79 21.65
C VAL A 128 -11.15 1.38 22.12
N GLY A 129 -10.58 1.24 23.28
CA GLY A 129 -10.23 -0.06 23.82
C GLY A 129 -10.11 -0.08 25.32
N TYR A 130 -9.75 -1.23 25.85
CA TYR A 130 -9.65 -1.46 27.28
C TYR A 130 -8.41 -2.28 27.63
N ASP A 131 -7.68 -1.84 28.65
CA ASP A 131 -6.49 -2.52 29.18
C ASP A 131 -6.90 -3.52 30.27
N PHE A 132 -6.83 -4.82 29.99
CA PHE A 132 -7.12 -5.88 30.96
C PHE A 132 -5.83 -6.50 31.50
N ALA A 133 -5.67 -6.59 32.81
CA ALA A 133 -4.62 -7.38 33.43
C ALA A 133 -5.10 -8.84 33.56
N VAL A 134 -4.37 -9.78 32.97
CA VAL A 134 -4.63 -11.23 33.05
C VAL A 134 -3.35 -11.93 33.52
N GLY A 135 -3.25 -12.18 34.82
CA GLY A 135 -2.02 -12.68 35.40
C GLY A 135 -0.86 -11.72 35.20
N ASN A 136 0.21 -12.20 34.58
CA ASN A 136 1.41 -11.40 34.26
C ASN A 136 1.35 -10.71 32.87
N ALA A 137 0.22 -10.82 32.16
CA ALA A 137 0.04 -10.25 30.84
C ALA A 137 -1.00 -9.12 30.84
N THR A 138 -0.86 -8.17 29.90
CA THR A 138 -1.90 -7.16 29.62
C THR A 138 -2.49 -7.45 28.26
N VAL A 139 -3.81 -7.64 28.20
CA VAL A 139 -4.59 -7.82 26.98
C VAL A 139 -5.31 -6.51 26.67
N LYS A 140 -5.23 -6.04 25.43
CA LYS A 140 -5.77 -4.75 24.97
C LYS A 140 -6.70 -4.93 23.76
N PRO A 141 -7.93 -5.41 23.94
CA PRO A 141 -8.90 -5.39 22.87
C PRO A 141 -9.25 -3.95 22.51
N TYR A 142 -9.46 -3.70 21.22
CA TYR A 142 -9.86 -2.38 20.74
C TYR A 142 -10.74 -2.48 19.49
N LEU A 143 -11.54 -1.45 19.29
CA LEU A 143 -12.27 -1.15 18.06
C LEU A 143 -11.66 0.10 17.44
N ASN A 144 -11.47 0.09 16.12
CA ASN A 144 -11.01 1.23 15.35
C ASN A 144 -12.09 1.65 14.35
N LEU A 145 -12.47 2.92 14.39
CA LEU A 145 -13.38 3.55 13.43
C LEU A 145 -12.61 4.66 12.73
N ALA A 146 -12.63 4.67 11.41
CA ALA A 146 -11.92 5.67 10.63
C ALA A 146 -12.68 6.01 9.35
N ALA A 147 -12.51 7.25 8.89
CA ALA A 147 -12.86 7.71 7.58
C ALA A 147 -11.58 7.89 6.76
N LEU A 148 -11.62 7.50 5.50
CA LEU A 148 -10.51 7.59 4.57
C LEU A 148 -10.90 8.48 3.38
N ASN A 149 -9.92 9.21 2.85
CA ASN A 149 -10.08 9.97 1.62
C ASN A 149 -8.79 9.91 0.80
N GLU A 150 -8.93 9.58 -0.48
CA GLU A 150 -7.84 9.62 -1.45
C GLU A 150 -7.79 11.03 -2.09
N PHE A 151 -6.60 11.63 -2.12
CA PHE A 151 -6.37 12.97 -2.65
C PHE A 151 -5.66 12.98 -4.01
N SER A 152 -5.27 11.80 -4.52
CA SER A 152 -4.60 11.69 -5.82
C SER A 152 -5.61 11.52 -6.95
N ASP A 153 -5.29 12.13 -8.09
CA ASP A 153 -6.01 11.86 -9.34
C ASP A 153 -5.62 10.48 -9.89
N GLY A 154 -6.58 9.85 -10.60
CA GLY A 154 -6.40 8.51 -11.17
C GLY A 154 -5.25 8.42 -12.17
N ASN A 155 -4.74 7.20 -12.36
CA ASN A 155 -3.60 6.89 -13.23
C ASN A 155 -4.03 6.71 -14.68
N LYS A 156 -3.09 6.98 -15.61
CA LYS A 156 -3.27 6.81 -17.04
C LYS A 156 -2.37 5.70 -17.57
N VAL A 157 -2.95 4.79 -18.33
CA VAL A 157 -2.22 3.78 -19.10
C VAL A 157 -2.39 4.12 -20.57
N ARG A 158 -1.28 4.20 -21.32
CA ARG A 158 -1.26 4.45 -22.76
C ARG A 158 -0.89 3.18 -23.49
N LEU A 159 -1.69 2.83 -24.48
CA LEU A 159 -1.41 1.79 -25.45
C LEU A 159 -1.30 2.45 -26.84
N GLY A 160 -0.08 2.67 -27.33
CA GLY A 160 0.12 3.43 -28.55
C GLY A 160 -0.49 4.82 -28.46
N ASP A 161 -1.41 5.16 -29.38
CA ASP A 161 -2.11 6.46 -29.43
C ASP A 161 -3.37 6.53 -28.51
N GLU A 162 -3.78 5.44 -27.89
CA GLU A 162 -4.96 5.40 -27.00
C GLU A 162 -4.58 5.48 -25.54
N SER A 163 -5.33 6.27 -24.74
CA SER A 163 -5.15 6.40 -23.31
C SER A 163 -6.37 5.90 -22.55
N VAL A 164 -6.17 5.06 -21.55
CA VAL A 164 -7.21 4.57 -20.62
C VAL A 164 -6.95 5.16 -19.23
N ASN A 165 -7.98 5.81 -18.68
CA ASN A 165 -7.91 6.31 -17.30
C ASN A 165 -8.36 5.20 -16.34
N ALA A 166 -7.51 4.87 -15.37
CA ALA A 166 -7.87 4.01 -14.26
C ALA A 166 -7.99 4.87 -13.00
N SER A 167 -9.22 5.18 -12.57
CA SER A 167 -9.48 5.84 -11.30
C SER A 167 -10.13 4.86 -10.32
N ILE A 168 -9.70 4.88 -9.08
CA ILE A 168 -10.36 4.19 -7.97
C ILE A 168 -11.04 5.27 -7.14
N ASP A 169 -12.31 5.56 -7.47
CA ASP A 169 -13.15 6.41 -6.63
C ASP A 169 -13.76 5.53 -5.53
N GLY A 170 -13.34 5.75 -4.30
CA GLY A 170 -13.90 5.05 -3.15
C GLY A 170 -13.62 5.81 -1.86
N ALA A 171 -14.67 6.35 -1.24
CA ALA A 171 -14.65 6.70 0.17
C ALA A 171 -15.26 5.52 0.95
N ALA A 172 -14.54 4.99 1.93
CA ALA A 172 -15.01 3.93 2.85
C ALA A 172 -14.91 4.40 4.30
#